data_a7735a7b8a3638bf3e9933afba51b113
#
_entry.id   a7735a7b8a3638bf3e9933afba51b113
#
_cell.length_a   1.000
_cell.length_b   1.000
_cell.length_c   1.000
_cell.angle_alpha   90.00
_cell.angle_beta   90.00
_cell.angle_gamma   90.00
#
_symmetry.space_group_name_H-M   'P 1'
#
loop_
_entity.id
_entity.type
_entity.pdbx_description
1 polymer ?
#
loop_
_entity_poly.entity_id
_entity_poly.type
_entity_poly.pdbx_seq_one_letter_code
_entity_poly.pdbx_strand_id
1 'polypeptide(L)'
;MRVLIIDDDEQIRVLLQQMMEWAGFDVVVAENGKIAMQIQSQQPADLVITDLIMPEQEGLETISCLKKEYAGIKIIAISGGGRIGPEAYLPAALELGADRVFSKPFDVQEIVASVKELLGNA
;
A
#
# COMPACT_ATOMS: atom_id res chain seq x y z
N MET A 1 -5.20 1.46 15.07
CA MET A 1 -4.63 2.11 13.90
C MET A 1 -5.24 1.57 12.63
N ARG A 2 -5.33 2.39 11.61
CA ARG A 2 -6.05 2.06 10.38
C ARG A 2 -5.09 1.89 9.22
N VAL A 3 -5.31 0.84 8.42
CA VAL A 3 -4.53 0.52 7.23
C VAL A 3 -5.45 0.62 6.01
N LEU A 4 -5.01 1.35 4.99
CA LEU A 4 -5.70 1.44 3.71
C LEU A 4 -4.98 0.55 2.70
N ILE A 5 -5.72 -0.32 2.03
CA ILE A 5 -5.17 -1.26 1.04
C ILE A 5 -5.69 -0.86 -0.33
N ILE A 6 -4.78 -0.62 -1.26
CA ILE A 6 -5.10 -0.23 -2.63
C ILE A 6 -4.55 -1.29 -3.58
N ASP A 7 -5.43 -2.02 -4.25
CA ASP A 7 -5.04 -3.02 -5.23
C ASP A 7 -6.26 -3.27 -6.13
N ASP A 8 -6.05 -3.32 -7.44
CA ASP A 8 -7.12 -3.62 -8.38
C ASP A 8 -7.46 -5.11 -8.44
N ASP A 9 -6.56 -5.97 -7.93
CA ASP A 9 -6.81 -7.40 -7.83
C ASP A 9 -7.60 -7.71 -6.55
N GLU A 10 -8.84 -8.12 -6.72
CA GLU A 10 -9.72 -8.41 -5.59
C GLU A 10 -9.16 -9.50 -4.67
N GLN A 11 -8.53 -10.52 -5.23
CA GLN A 11 -7.98 -11.62 -4.42
C GLN A 11 -6.87 -11.13 -3.50
N ILE A 12 -5.98 -10.30 -4.02
CA ILE A 12 -4.89 -9.72 -3.22
C ILE A 12 -5.48 -8.80 -2.16
N ARG A 13 -6.43 -7.97 -2.55
CA ARG A 13 -7.07 -7.01 -1.65
C ARG A 13 -7.75 -7.72 -0.47
N VAL A 14 -8.50 -8.79 -0.75
CA VAL A 14 -9.18 -9.57 0.28
C VAL A 14 -8.18 -10.27 1.19
N LEU A 15 -7.13 -10.86 0.62
CA LEU A 15 -6.09 -11.53 1.39
C LEU A 15 -5.42 -10.55 2.38
N LEU A 16 -4.98 -9.40 1.89
CA LEU A 16 -4.32 -8.42 2.74
C LEU A 16 -5.27 -7.87 3.80
N GLN A 17 -6.52 -7.63 3.43
CA GLN A 17 -7.53 -7.17 4.38
C GLN A 17 -7.70 -8.15 5.53
N GLN A 18 -7.88 -9.44 5.22
CA GLN A 18 -8.07 -10.46 6.24
C GLN A 18 -6.87 -10.55 7.17
N MET A 19 -5.67 -10.50 6.62
CA MET A 19 -4.47 -10.62 7.43
C MET A 19 -4.25 -9.40 8.33
N MET A 20 -4.57 -8.21 7.84
CA MET A 20 -4.45 -6.99 8.66
C MET A 20 -5.52 -6.95 9.75
N GLU A 21 -6.73 -7.36 9.45
CA GLU A 21 -7.79 -7.46 10.46
C GLU A 21 -7.44 -8.48 11.53
N TRP A 22 -6.91 -9.62 11.11
CA TRP A 22 -6.44 -10.62 12.05
C TRP A 22 -5.33 -10.09 12.96
N ALA A 23 -4.47 -9.22 12.43
CA ALA A 23 -3.39 -8.61 13.20
C ALA A 23 -3.89 -7.48 14.13
N GLY A 24 -5.16 -7.15 14.10
CA GLY A 24 -5.76 -6.16 15.00
C GLY A 24 -5.89 -4.76 14.43
N PHE A 25 -5.64 -4.58 13.15
CA PHE A 25 -5.78 -3.27 12.51
C PHE A 25 -7.20 -3.05 11.98
N ASP A 26 -7.60 -1.80 11.98
CA ASP A 26 -8.80 -1.35 11.29
C ASP A 26 -8.44 -1.19 9.82
N VAL A 27 -9.25 -1.74 8.91
CA VAL A 27 -8.87 -1.80 7.50
C VAL A 27 -9.94 -1.16 6.62
N VAL A 28 -9.47 -0.35 5.67
CA VAL A 28 -10.30 0.15 4.57
C VAL A 28 -9.63 -0.26 3.26
N VAL A 29 -10.40 -0.46 2.21
CA VAL A 29 -9.89 -0.95 0.94
C VAL A 29 -10.35 -0.06 -0.21
N ALA A 30 -9.54 0.01 -1.24
CA ALA A 30 -9.85 0.73 -2.47
C ALA A 30 -9.31 -0.03 -3.66
N GLU A 31 -10.02 0.00 -4.77
CA GLU A 31 -9.60 -0.69 -5.98
C GLU A 31 -8.67 0.14 -6.86
N ASN A 32 -8.56 1.44 -6.60
CA ASN A 32 -7.66 2.31 -7.34
C ASN A 32 -7.28 3.54 -6.51
N GLY A 33 -6.35 4.32 -7.03
CA GLY A 33 -5.83 5.47 -6.31
C GLY A 33 -6.84 6.60 -6.13
N LYS A 34 -7.73 6.80 -7.09
CA LYS A 34 -8.75 7.84 -7.01
C LYS A 34 -9.72 7.58 -5.85
N ILE A 35 -10.20 6.34 -5.75
CA ILE A 35 -11.07 5.93 -4.66
C ILE A 35 -10.32 6.00 -3.35
N ALA A 36 -9.06 5.59 -3.34
CA ALA A 36 -8.22 5.64 -2.15
C ALA A 36 -8.09 7.06 -1.60
N MET A 37 -7.88 8.04 -2.46
CA MET A 37 -7.75 9.43 -2.01
C MET A 37 -9.06 9.95 -1.41
N GLN A 38 -10.20 9.54 -1.98
CA GLN A 38 -11.51 9.89 -1.42
C GLN A 38 -11.71 9.27 -0.04
N ILE A 39 -11.34 8.00 0.11
CA ILE A 39 -11.45 7.31 1.40
C ILE A 39 -10.51 7.95 2.42
N GLN A 40 -9.29 8.26 2.02
CA GLN A 40 -8.30 8.86 2.92
C GLN A 40 -8.77 10.20 3.47
N SER A 41 -9.48 10.99 2.66
CA SER A 41 -9.99 12.28 3.12
C SER A 41 -11.10 12.14 4.17
N GLN A 42 -11.83 11.04 4.17
CA GLN A 42 -12.96 10.81 5.07
C GLN A 42 -12.58 9.91 6.26
N GLN A 43 -11.75 8.92 6.02
CA GLN A 43 -11.33 7.93 7.02
C GLN A 43 -9.81 7.79 6.97
N PRO A 44 -9.06 8.77 7.50
CA PRO A 44 -7.61 8.78 7.36
C PRO A 44 -6.96 7.53 7.92
N ALA A 45 -6.12 6.90 7.11
CA ALA A 45 -5.32 5.76 7.54
C ALA A 45 -3.95 6.22 8.02
N ASP A 46 -3.36 5.41 8.87
CA ASP A 46 -2.01 5.66 9.38
C ASP A 46 -0.95 5.08 8.45
N LEU A 47 -1.33 4.04 7.70
CA LEU A 47 -0.44 3.38 6.77
C LEU A 47 -1.24 2.94 5.54
N VAL A 48 -0.59 3.00 4.37
CA VAL A 48 -1.18 2.57 3.10
C VAL A 48 -0.33 1.46 2.51
N ILE A 49 -0.99 0.39 2.05
CA ILE A 49 -0.37 -0.65 1.24
C ILE A 49 -0.92 -0.47 -0.17
N THR A 50 -0.07 -0.18 -1.14
CA THR A 50 -0.52 0.07 -2.51
C THR A 50 0.24 -0.77 -3.52
N ASP A 51 -0.50 -1.33 -4.48
CA ASP A 51 0.09 -1.91 -5.67
C ASP A 51 0.62 -0.78 -6.56
N LEU A 52 1.75 -1.00 -7.19
CA LEU A 52 2.35 -0.03 -8.11
C LEU A 52 1.85 -0.20 -9.53
N ILE A 53 1.50 -1.43 -9.91
CA ILE A 53 1.07 -1.74 -11.27
C ILE A 53 -0.45 -1.87 -11.28
N MET A 54 -1.09 -0.75 -11.51
CA MET A 54 -2.53 -0.66 -11.70
C MET A 54 -2.81 -0.01 -13.03
N PRO A 55 -4.01 -0.17 -13.59
CA PRO A 55 -4.36 0.55 -14.80
C PRO A 55 -4.08 2.04 -14.65
N GLU A 56 -3.54 2.67 -15.70
CA GLU A 56 -3.22 4.10 -15.74
C GLU A 56 -2.07 4.53 -14.84
N GLN A 57 -1.24 3.57 -14.39
CA GLN A 57 -0.03 3.85 -13.61
C GLN A 57 -0.31 4.62 -12.31
N GLU A 58 -1.46 4.40 -11.73
CA GLU A 58 -1.92 5.17 -10.57
C GLU A 58 -1.08 4.96 -9.30
N GLY A 59 -0.35 3.84 -9.20
CA GLY A 59 0.35 3.51 -7.97
C GLY A 59 1.41 4.53 -7.56
N LEU A 60 2.28 4.92 -8.49
CA LEU A 60 3.32 5.91 -8.20
C LEU A 60 2.73 7.29 -7.95
N GLU A 61 1.73 7.68 -8.72
CA GLU A 61 1.03 8.95 -8.53
C GLU A 61 0.35 9.00 -7.17
N THR A 62 -0.27 7.89 -6.75
CA THR A 62 -0.94 7.80 -5.47
C THR A 62 0.05 7.99 -4.32
N ILE A 63 1.23 7.37 -4.39
CA ILE A 63 2.28 7.56 -3.38
C ILE A 63 2.67 9.03 -3.28
N SER A 64 2.91 9.65 -4.43
CA SER A 64 3.28 11.06 -4.48
C SER A 64 2.22 11.96 -3.85
N CYS A 65 0.95 11.74 -4.20
CA CYS A 65 -0.16 12.52 -3.65
C CYS A 65 -0.31 12.30 -2.15
N LEU A 66 -0.21 11.06 -1.68
CA LEU A 66 -0.35 10.74 -0.27
C LEU A 66 0.74 11.42 0.57
N LYS A 67 1.99 11.35 0.13
CA LYS A 67 3.10 11.97 0.86
C LYS A 67 3.00 13.49 0.86
N LYS A 68 2.52 14.07 -0.22
CA LYS A 68 2.35 15.52 -0.33
C LYS A 68 1.26 16.04 0.62
N GLU A 69 0.13 15.34 0.68
CA GLU A 69 -1.02 15.77 1.47
C GLU A 69 -0.99 15.27 2.90
N TYR A 70 -0.35 14.14 3.15
CA TYR A 70 -0.31 13.50 4.46
C TYR A 70 1.14 13.12 4.79
N ALA A 71 1.94 14.11 5.13
CA ALA A 71 3.40 13.97 5.25
C ALA A 71 3.86 12.87 6.22
N GLY A 72 3.07 12.60 7.25
CA GLY A 72 3.42 11.57 8.24
C GLY A 72 2.95 10.17 7.91
N ILE A 73 2.26 9.97 6.79
CA ILE A 73 1.70 8.66 6.45
C ILE A 73 2.82 7.68 6.08
N LYS A 74 2.65 6.42 6.50
CA LYS A 74 3.57 5.35 6.13
C LYS A 74 3.05 4.64 4.91
N ILE A 75 3.94 4.26 3.98
CA ILE A 75 3.55 3.63 2.72
C ILE A 75 4.38 2.39 2.48
N ILE A 76 3.68 1.28 2.18
CA ILE A 76 4.28 0.04 1.69
C ILE A 76 3.84 -0.11 0.24
N ALA A 77 4.80 -0.24 -0.67
CA ALA A 77 4.53 -0.44 -2.08
C ALA A 77 4.78 -1.90 -2.46
N ILE A 78 3.89 -2.44 -3.29
CA ILE A 78 4.01 -3.82 -3.78
C ILE A 78 4.05 -3.77 -5.30
N SER A 79 5.02 -4.43 -5.91
CA SER A 79 5.14 -4.51 -7.35
C SER A 79 5.34 -5.94 -7.80
N GLY A 80 4.65 -6.32 -8.85
CA GLY A 80 4.81 -7.64 -9.41
C GLY A 80 3.92 -7.81 -10.62
N GLY A 81 4.43 -8.43 -11.64
CA GLY A 81 3.71 -8.59 -12.89
C GLY A 81 3.98 -7.43 -13.83
N GLY A 82 3.43 -7.48 -14.98
CA GLY A 82 3.73 -6.55 -16.03
C GLY A 82 4.95 -6.99 -16.84
N ARG A 83 5.18 -6.31 -17.95
CA ARG A 83 6.24 -6.66 -18.89
C ARG A 83 7.62 -6.29 -18.39
N ILE A 84 7.67 -5.25 -17.57
CA ILE A 84 8.90 -4.79 -16.94
C ILE A 84 8.91 -5.39 -15.54
N GLY A 85 10.00 -5.98 -15.12
CA GLY A 85 10.08 -6.63 -13.82
C GLY A 85 9.86 -5.66 -12.66
N PRO A 86 9.58 -6.18 -11.47
CA PRO A 86 9.33 -5.35 -10.29
C PRO A 86 10.45 -4.37 -10.00
N GLU A 87 11.68 -4.73 -10.32
CA GLU A 87 12.86 -3.91 -10.08
C GLU A 87 12.81 -2.55 -10.76
N ALA A 88 12.03 -2.44 -11.85
CA ALA A 88 11.93 -1.18 -12.58
C ALA A 88 11.13 -0.12 -11.79
N TYR A 89 10.24 -0.55 -10.92
CA TYR A 89 9.32 0.33 -10.21
C TYR A 89 9.71 0.56 -8.75
N LEU A 90 10.40 -0.39 -8.13
CA LEU A 90 10.71 -0.31 -6.70
C LEU A 90 11.59 0.89 -6.35
N PRO A 91 12.66 1.20 -7.10
CA PRO A 91 13.45 2.39 -6.80
C PRO A 91 12.65 3.68 -6.90
N ALA A 92 11.78 3.79 -7.90
CA ALA A 92 10.93 4.97 -8.06
C ALA A 92 9.97 5.13 -6.89
N ALA A 93 9.41 4.03 -6.40
CA ALA A 93 8.52 4.06 -5.24
C ALA A 93 9.25 4.59 -3.99
N LEU A 94 10.47 4.12 -3.76
CA LEU A 94 11.27 4.60 -2.63
C LEU A 94 11.58 6.10 -2.74
N GLU A 95 11.93 6.56 -3.93
CA GLU A 95 12.20 7.99 -4.16
C GLU A 95 10.96 8.85 -3.90
N LEU A 96 9.78 8.35 -4.22
CA LEU A 96 8.54 9.08 -3.99
C LEU A 96 8.06 9.03 -2.55
N GLY A 97 8.68 8.23 -1.70
CA GLY A 97 8.41 8.23 -0.28
C GLY A 97 7.87 6.94 0.31
N ALA A 98 7.89 5.83 -0.44
CA ALA A 98 7.51 4.55 0.13
C ALA A 98 8.52 4.16 1.21
N ASP A 99 8.02 3.69 2.35
CA ASP A 99 8.86 3.31 3.48
C ASP A 99 9.39 1.89 3.35
N ARG A 100 8.63 1.02 2.68
CA ARG A 100 9.00 -0.38 2.40
C ARG A 100 8.50 -0.73 1.02
N VAL A 101 9.18 -1.68 0.37
CA VAL A 101 8.77 -2.20 -0.94
C VAL A 101 8.84 -3.72 -0.92
N PHE A 102 7.91 -4.36 -1.61
CA PHE A 102 7.86 -5.81 -1.76
C PHE A 102 7.57 -6.16 -3.21
N SER A 103 8.09 -7.30 -3.66
CA SER A 103 7.74 -7.85 -4.98
C SER A 103 6.78 -9.01 -4.82
N LYS A 104 5.89 -9.18 -5.79
CA LYS A 104 5.02 -10.35 -5.86
C LYS A 104 5.81 -11.53 -6.48
N PRO A 105 5.67 -12.74 -5.99
CA PRO A 105 4.87 -13.11 -4.81
C PRO A 105 5.53 -12.66 -3.52
N PHE A 106 4.71 -12.24 -2.56
CA PHE A 106 5.20 -11.77 -1.28
C PHE A 106 4.78 -12.70 -0.15
N ASP A 107 5.50 -12.63 0.95
CA ASP A 107 5.12 -13.30 2.19
C ASP A 107 4.26 -12.34 3.01
N VAL A 108 2.99 -12.72 3.22
CA VAL A 108 2.05 -11.88 3.95
C VAL A 108 2.53 -11.59 5.37
N GLN A 109 3.21 -12.55 6.01
CA GLN A 109 3.74 -12.34 7.36
C GLN A 109 4.81 -11.26 7.39
N GLU A 110 5.63 -11.17 6.35
CA GLU A 110 6.62 -10.11 6.24
C GLU A 110 5.96 -8.74 6.11
N ILE A 111 4.87 -8.67 5.36
CA ILE A 111 4.11 -7.43 5.22
C ILE A 111 3.50 -7.03 6.56
N VAL A 112 2.87 -7.97 7.27
CA VAL A 112 2.31 -7.71 8.60
C VAL A 112 3.39 -7.20 9.56
N ALA A 113 4.55 -7.84 9.57
CA ALA A 113 5.67 -7.41 10.41
C ALA A 113 6.10 -5.99 10.09
N SER A 114 6.19 -5.65 8.79
CA SER A 114 6.55 -4.30 8.36
C SER A 114 5.52 -3.26 8.80
N VAL A 115 4.24 -3.59 8.71
CA VAL A 115 3.16 -2.69 9.18
C VAL A 115 3.34 -2.41 10.67
N LYS A 116 3.57 -3.44 11.46
CA LYS A 116 3.77 -3.28 12.90
C LYS A 116 5.00 -2.44 13.22
N GLU A 117 6.10 -2.67 12.51
CA GLU A 117 7.31 -1.87 12.69
C GLU A 117 7.08 -0.40 12.37
N LEU A 118 6.46 -0.12 11.23
CA LEU A 118 6.25 1.25 10.77
C LEU A 118 5.27 2.01 11.65
N LEU A 119 4.30 1.33 12.23
CA LEU A 119 3.32 1.95 13.12
C LEU A 119 3.75 1.95 14.59
N GLY A 120 4.93 1.39 14.90
CA GLY A 120 5.44 1.35 16.27
C GLY A 120 4.74 0.34 17.17
N ASN A 121 4.04 -0.61 16.61
CA ASN A 121 3.40 -1.70 17.33
C ASN A 121 4.37 -2.87 17.44
N ALA A 122 5.14 -2.87 18.45
CA ALA A 122 6.06 -3.96 18.70
C ALA A 122 5.31 -5.23 19.10
#